data_a09f59e7742b92b37ad1feb5a309b743
#
_entry.id   a09f59e7742b92b37ad1feb5a309b743
#
_cell.length_a   1.000
_cell.length_b   1.000
_cell.length_c   1.000
_cell.angle_alpha   90.00
_cell.angle_beta   90.00
_cell.angle_gamma   90.00
#
_symmetry.space_group_name_H-M   'P 1'
#
loop_
_entity.id
_entity.type
_entity.pdbx_description
1 polymer ?
#
loop_
_entity_poly.entity_id
_entity_poly.type
_entity_poly.pdbx_seq_one_letter_code
_entity_poly.pdbx_strand_id
1 'polypeptide(L)' 'HMNISLEIESMEKLGTVVGHLRAQGVRIFDFEVNRSGSAALPNFLCQFSAVLPDRRDHPELLAELSALDGVILIEEI' A
#
# COMPACT_ATOMS: atom_id res chain seq x y z
N HIS A 1 12.42 0.41 -8.00
CA HIS A 1 11.49 -0.72 -8.03
C HIS A 1 11.45 -1.40 -6.66
N MET A 2 10.26 -1.57 -6.13
CA MET A 2 10.09 -2.27 -4.85
C MET A 2 8.79 -3.04 -4.85
N ASN A 3 8.74 -4.11 -4.05
CA ASN A 3 7.53 -4.89 -3.85
C ASN A 3 6.99 -4.57 -2.46
N ILE A 4 5.71 -4.28 -2.38
CA ILE A 4 5.07 -3.84 -1.15
C ILE A 4 3.95 -4.80 -0.76
N SER A 5 3.89 -5.14 0.52
CA SER A 5 2.78 -5.84 1.14
C SER A 5 2.10 -4.89 2.12
N LEU A 6 0.79 -4.74 1.99
CA LEU A 6 0.02 -3.76 2.73
C LEU A 6 -1.25 -4.41 3.27
N GLU A 7 -1.46 -4.31 4.57
CA GLU A 7 -2.75 -4.68 5.17
C GLU A 7 -3.54 -3.41 5.46
N ILE A 8 -4.81 -3.38 5.00
CA ILE A 8 -5.64 -2.18 5.08
C ILE A 8 -7.06 -2.54 5.51
N GLU A 9 -7.72 -1.64 6.21
CA GLU A 9 -9.00 -1.94 6.83
C GLU A 9 -10.20 -1.91 5.88
N SER A 10 -10.10 -1.23 4.73
CA SER A 10 -11.21 -1.17 3.77
C SER A 10 -10.73 -0.87 2.35
N MET A 11 -11.57 -1.19 1.38
CA MET A 11 -11.28 -0.87 -0.03
C MET A 11 -11.28 0.65 -0.28
N GLU A 12 -12.11 1.38 0.45
CA GLU A 12 -12.14 2.84 0.35
C GLU A 12 -10.79 3.44 0.76
N LYS A 13 -10.24 2.95 1.87
CA LYS A 13 -8.92 3.42 2.34
C LYS A 13 -7.81 3.00 1.38
N LEU A 14 -7.94 1.82 0.77
CA LEU A 14 -7.01 1.38 -0.25
C LEU A 14 -6.99 2.35 -1.43
N GLY A 15 -8.16 2.82 -1.87
CA GLY A 15 -8.24 3.81 -2.92
C GLY A 15 -7.49 5.09 -2.59
N THR A 16 -7.55 5.52 -1.33
CA THR A 16 -6.81 6.68 -0.85
C THR A 16 -5.29 6.47 -0.93
N VAL A 17 -4.84 5.28 -0.53
CA VAL A 17 -3.41 4.94 -0.60
C VAL A 17 -2.92 4.93 -2.05
N VAL A 18 -3.66 4.29 -2.94
CA VAL A 18 -3.31 4.24 -4.37
C VAL A 18 -3.26 5.65 -4.96
N GLY A 19 -4.25 6.49 -4.62
CA GLY A 19 -4.28 7.87 -5.07
C GLY A 19 -3.08 8.68 -4.59
N HIS A 20 -2.68 8.46 -3.34
CA HIS A 20 -1.50 9.10 -2.76
C HIS A 20 -0.22 8.74 -3.54
N LEU A 21 -0.06 7.45 -3.84
CA LEU A 21 1.10 6.97 -4.61
C LEU A 21 1.12 7.56 -6.02
N ARG A 22 -0.01 7.53 -6.71
CA ARG A 22 -0.10 8.07 -8.06
C ARG A 22 0.18 9.57 -8.11
N ALA A 23 -0.29 10.30 -7.12
CA ALA A 23 -0.06 11.75 -7.04
C ALA A 23 1.43 12.08 -6.90
N GLN A 24 2.22 11.16 -6.39
CA GLN A 24 3.66 11.32 -6.25
C GLN A 24 4.47 10.76 -7.42
N GLY A 25 3.79 10.32 -8.46
CA GLY A 25 4.47 9.77 -9.63
C GLY A 25 4.92 8.32 -9.48
N VAL A 26 4.44 7.62 -8.46
CA VAL A 26 4.75 6.20 -8.28
C VAL A 26 3.89 5.39 -9.25
N ARG A 27 4.52 4.49 -9.99
CA ARG A 27 3.83 3.59 -10.93
C ARG A 27 3.62 2.25 -10.24
N ILE A 28 2.40 1.71 -10.36
CA ILE A 28 1.98 0.50 -9.65
C ILE A 28 1.71 -0.61 -10.66
N PHE A 29 2.24 -1.81 -10.39
CA PHE A 29 2.09 -2.99 -11.23
C PHE A 29 1.74 -4.21 -10.38
N ASP A 30 1.18 -5.21 -11.05
CA ASP A 30 0.97 -6.55 -10.45
C ASP A 30 0.18 -6.48 -9.14
N PHE A 31 -0.90 -5.73 -9.19
CA PHE A 31 -1.70 -5.45 -8.01
C PHE A 31 -2.62 -6.62 -7.70
N GLU A 32 -2.51 -7.14 -6.46
CA GLU A 32 -3.36 -8.23 -5.97
C GLU A 32 -3.98 -7.82 -4.64
N VAL A 33 -5.26 -8.19 -4.45
CA VAL A 33 -5.98 -7.94 -3.22
C VAL A 33 -6.65 -9.21 -2.76
N ASN A 34 -6.43 -9.59 -1.51
CA ASN A 34 -7.06 -10.74 -0.88
C ASN A 34 -7.69 -10.32 0.44
N ARG A 35 -8.68 -11.06 0.89
CA ARG A 35 -9.25 -10.84 2.21
C ARG A 35 -8.29 -11.35 3.27
N SER A 36 -8.23 -10.62 4.39
CA SER A 36 -7.41 -10.94 5.54
C SER A 36 -8.26 -10.69 6.80
N GLY A 37 -7.82 -11.22 7.93
CA GLY A 37 -8.54 -11.05 9.18
C GLY A 37 -9.71 -12.01 9.32
N SER A 38 -10.64 -11.70 10.23
CA SER A 38 -11.79 -12.54 10.52
C SER A 38 -13.05 -12.03 9.80
N ALA A 39 -14.09 -12.87 9.78
CA ALA A 39 -15.38 -12.47 9.21
C ALA A 39 -16.00 -11.28 9.97
N ALA A 40 -15.70 -11.15 11.27
CA ALA A 40 -16.20 -10.06 12.11
C ALA A 40 -15.42 -8.76 11.87
N LEU A 41 -14.12 -8.87 11.56
CA LEU A 41 -13.23 -7.72 11.31
C LEU A 41 -12.42 -8.00 10.05
N PRO A 42 -13.07 -7.95 8.88
CA PRO A 42 -12.38 -8.25 7.63
C PRO A 42 -11.43 -7.11 7.26
N ASN A 43 -10.19 -7.48 7.01
CA ASN A 43 -9.21 -6.58 6.43
C ASN A 43 -8.88 -7.04 5.03
N PHE A 44 -8.04 -6.30 4.34
CA PHE A 44 -7.58 -6.66 3.00
C PHE A 44 -6.06 -6.64 2.97
N LEU A 45 -5.49 -7.67 2.36
CA LEU A 45 -4.06 -7.75 2.13
C LEU A 45 -3.80 -7.43 0.66
N CYS A 46 -3.01 -6.40 0.41
CA CYS A 46 -2.67 -5.96 -0.93
C CYS A 46 -1.19 -6.17 -1.16
N GLN A 47 -0.84 -6.70 -2.33
CA GLN A 47 0.54 -6.83 -2.73
C GLN A 47 0.69 -6.23 -4.12
N PHE A 48 1.73 -5.46 -4.32
CA PHE A 48 1.97 -4.82 -5.61
C PHE A 48 3.44 -4.45 -5.77
N SER A 49 3.83 -4.22 -7.01
CA SER A 49 5.15 -3.70 -7.35
C SER A 49 5.02 -2.21 -7.61
N ALA A 50 6.00 -1.44 -7.17
CA ALA A 50 6.01 0.00 -7.35
C ALA A 50 7.33 0.45 -7.98
N VAL A 51 7.23 1.33 -8.97
CA VAL A 51 8.39 2.01 -9.53
C VAL A 51 8.34 3.45 -9.06
N LEU A 52 9.33 3.83 -8.27
CA LEU A 52 9.41 5.14 -7.66
C LEU A 52 10.06 6.13 -8.60
N PRO A 53 9.69 7.42 -8.53
CA PRO A 53 10.45 8.44 -9.24
C PRO A 53 11.87 8.52 -8.71
N ASP A 54 12.76 9.09 -9.50
CA ASP A 54 14.17 9.21 -9.16
C ASP A 54 14.38 9.82 -7.77
N ARG A 55 15.34 9.25 -7.04
CA ARG A 55 15.77 9.73 -5.72
C ARG A 55 14.73 9.53 -4.61
N ARG A 56 13.68 8.79 -4.87
CA ARG A 56 12.72 8.47 -3.82
C ARG A 56 13.28 7.38 -2.92
N ASP A 57 13.29 7.64 -1.62
CA ASP A 57 13.81 6.72 -0.62
C ASP A 57 12.73 5.72 -0.21
N HIS A 58 13.04 4.41 -0.28
CA HIS A 58 12.10 3.34 0.09
C HIS A 58 11.60 3.47 1.54
N PRO A 59 12.48 3.57 2.55
CA PRO A 59 12.01 3.71 3.94
C PRO A 59 11.14 4.94 4.15
N GLU A 60 11.45 6.04 3.49
CA GLU A 60 10.65 7.25 3.59
C GLU A 60 9.25 7.05 3.05
N LEU A 61 9.13 6.39 1.89
CA LEU A 61 7.83 6.08 1.31
C LEU A 61 7.02 5.16 2.22
N LEU A 62 7.65 4.11 2.76
CA LEU A 62 6.97 3.19 3.67
C LEU A 62 6.46 3.92 4.91
N ALA A 63 7.25 4.85 5.45
CA ALA A 63 6.85 5.64 6.61
C ALA A 63 5.64 6.52 6.28
N GLU A 64 5.62 7.15 5.12
CA GLU A 64 4.47 7.95 4.68
C GLU A 64 3.21 7.10 4.57
N LEU A 65 3.31 5.95 3.93
CA LEU A 65 2.16 5.08 3.72
C LEU A 65 1.64 4.53 5.04
N SER A 66 2.53 4.20 5.98
CA SER A 66 2.12 3.68 7.28
C SER A 66 1.35 4.69 8.11
N ALA A 67 1.52 5.98 7.82
CA ALA A 67 0.81 7.05 8.52
C ALA A 67 -0.57 7.35 7.94
N LEU A 68 -0.92 6.77 6.79
CA LEU A 68 -2.22 7.00 6.17
C LEU A 68 -3.31 6.27 6.93
N ASP A 69 -4.48 6.92 7.01
CA ASP A 69 -5.63 6.35 7.70
C ASP A 69 -6.06 5.02 7.07
N GLY A 70 -6.29 4.03 7.92
CA GLY A 70 -6.72 2.71 7.49
C GLY A 70 -5.60 1.71 7.24
N VAL A 71 -4.36 2.15 7.16
CA VAL A 71 -3.20 1.26 6.98
C VAL A 71 -2.88 0.60 8.32
N ILE A 72 -2.95 -0.73 8.36
CA ILE A 72 -2.69 -1.52 9.54
C ILE A 72 -1.22 -1.93 9.61
N LEU A 73 -0.70 -2.39 8.49
CA LEU A 73 0.67 -2.86 8.40
C LEU A 73 1.17 -2.65 6.98
N ILE A 74 2.42 -2.25 6.84
CA ILE A 74 3.07 -2.15 5.53
C ILE A 74 4.51 -2.63 5.65
N GLU A 75 4.95 -3.36 4.64
CA GLU A 75 6.34 -3.81 4.58
C GLU A 75 6.81 -3.97 3.15
N GLU A 76 8.09 -3.85 2.95
CA GLU A 76 8.73 -4.16 1.69
C GLU A 76 9.07 -5.65 1.67
N ILE A 77 8.70 -6.35 0.60
CA ILE A 77 8.93 -7.79 0.45
C ILE A 77 9.92 -8.12 -0.66
#